data_574392de805eac81ee30c1d119431ff8
#
_entry.id   574392de805eac81ee30c1d119431ff8
#
_cell.length_a   1.000
_cell.length_b   1.000
_cell.length_c   1.000
_cell.angle_alpha   90.00
_cell.angle_beta   90.00
_cell.angle_gamma   90.00
#
_symmetry.space_group_name_H-M   'P 1'
#
loop_
_entity.id
_entity.type
_entity.pdbx_description
1 polymer ?
#
loop_
_entity_poly.entity_id
_entity_poly.type
_entity_poly.pdbx_seq_one_letter_code
_entity_poly.pdbx_strand_id
1 'polypeptide(L)'
;LHGEAYRGHIFWDELFIFPILNLRLPWVCRSLLRYRVRRLDAARAAAVDAGLDGALFPWQSGSDGAEQTPKVHLNPDSGRWLPDVTHLQRHVGLAIAYNVMQYFEVSGDFVFLEQEGAEILLEITRCFASLTTFDEDKGRFVINGVIGPDEFHTGYPGADEPGIDNNAYTNLMTVWLMRAALQVLNELPEPRRAEIVGKLSIADEEMVRWSDISEQMFIPFHVDPETGAEVISQFEGYEELAELDWDGLSERHGDVSRLDRIMEAEHDSVNNYQASKQADVLMLPYLLSANELEEMLGELGYSWTSAQLPATIDYYLARTSHGSTLSTLVHAWVLARSQRADAIGFLDRTLRADLEIAQAGTTSEGIHLAGMAGAIDMVQRCFGGIEVRAGALWFDPLWPEEFGVLEFTLRYRRHSLLVRINGRNIEVEDIGGPAQTTINVGFGSDDEAQRLHVGQIILHGMPPRN
;
A
#
# COMPACT_ATOMS: atom_id res chain seq x y z
N LEU A 1 14.28 -5.67 5.35
CA LEU A 1 15.17 -5.58 4.20
C LEU A 1 16.53 -6.18 4.50
N HIS A 2 17.17 -6.75 3.49
CA HIS A 2 18.46 -7.42 3.62
C HIS A 2 19.46 -6.78 2.67
N GLY A 3 20.64 -6.46 3.16
CA GLY A 3 21.71 -5.87 2.37
C GLY A 3 22.41 -4.73 3.09
N GLU A 4 23.56 -4.32 2.56
CA GLU A 4 24.39 -3.30 3.18
C GLU A 4 23.76 -1.90 3.15
N ALA A 5 23.09 -1.54 2.05
CA ALA A 5 22.45 -0.23 1.92
C ALA A 5 21.35 0.00 2.97
N TYR A 6 20.58 -1.04 3.27
CA TYR A 6 19.46 -0.97 4.20
C TYR A 6 19.80 -1.45 5.61
N ARG A 7 20.99 -1.99 5.85
CA ARG A 7 21.57 -2.33 7.16
C ARG A 7 20.69 -3.25 8.02
N GLY A 8 19.80 -4.02 7.42
CA GLY A 8 18.82 -4.86 8.13
C GLY A 8 17.70 -4.07 8.81
N HIS A 9 17.55 -2.80 8.53
CA HIS A 9 16.46 -1.98 9.06
C HIS A 9 15.12 -2.35 8.43
N ILE A 10 14.04 -1.96 9.08
CA ILE A 10 12.67 -2.25 8.69
C ILE A 10 12.04 -0.99 8.10
N PHE A 11 11.41 -1.13 6.95
CA PHE A 11 10.74 -0.07 6.19
C PHE A 11 9.28 -0.46 5.93
N TRP A 12 8.57 0.36 5.19
CA TRP A 12 7.21 0.05 4.76
C TRP A 12 7.12 -1.12 3.76
N ASP A 13 8.25 -1.59 3.26
CA ASP A 13 8.40 -2.79 2.42
C ASP A 13 7.71 -4.04 2.99
N GLU A 14 7.49 -4.07 4.32
CA GLU A 14 6.64 -5.08 4.96
C GLU A 14 5.27 -5.18 4.28
N LEU A 15 4.72 -4.07 3.75
CA LEU A 15 3.44 -4.02 3.04
C LEU A 15 3.40 -4.98 1.84
N PHE A 16 4.53 -5.20 1.17
CA PHE A 16 4.66 -6.08 0.00
C PHE A 16 5.04 -7.52 0.36
N ILE A 17 5.54 -7.74 1.58
CA ILE A 17 5.94 -9.06 2.07
C ILE A 17 4.78 -9.76 2.78
N PHE A 18 3.98 -9.02 3.54
CA PHE A 18 2.90 -9.56 4.34
C PHE A 18 1.83 -10.33 3.54
N PRO A 19 1.40 -9.89 2.36
CA PRO A 19 0.35 -10.61 1.63
C PRO A 19 0.68 -12.08 1.38
N ILE A 20 1.88 -12.36 0.87
CA ILE A 20 2.31 -13.75 0.64
C ILE A 20 2.52 -14.51 1.96
N LEU A 21 3.09 -13.84 2.98
CA LEU A 21 3.30 -14.47 4.28
C LEU A 21 2.00 -14.76 5.02
N ASN A 22 1.00 -13.88 4.97
CA ASN A 22 -0.32 -14.11 5.56
C ASN A 22 -0.95 -15.40 5.04
N LEU A 23 -0.84 -15.64 3.74
CA LEU A 23 -1.39 -16.82 3.09
C LEU A 23 -0.51 -18.08 3.20
N ARG A 24 0.74 -17.95 3.61
CA ARG A 24 1.69 -19.09 3.71
C ARG A 24 2.12 -19.38 5.13
N LEU A 25 2.52 -18.36 5.86
CA LEU A 25 3.20 -18.44 7.15
C LEU A 25 2.64 -17.39 8.14
N PRO A 26 1.32 -17.40 8.46
CA PRO A 26 0.69 -16.36 9.27
C PRO A 26 1.35 -16.17 10.63
N TRP A 27 1.95 -17.21 11.21
CA TRP A 27 2.71 -17.08 12.47
C TRP A 27 3.99 -16.24 12.34
N VAL A 28 4.57 -16.16 11.15
CA VAL A 28 5.72 -15.26 10.87
C VAL A 28 5.21 -13.81 10.85
N CYS A 29 4.09 -13.54 10.16
CA CYS A 29 3.46 -12.22 10.17
C CYS A 29 3.15 -11.73 11.59
N ARG A 30 2.56 -12.59 12.42
CA ARG A 30 2.32 -12.28 13.83
C ARG A 30 3.61 -11.89 14.56
N SER A 31 4.71 -12.61 14.30
CA SER A 31 6.00 -12.33 14.93
C SER A 31 6.59 -11.00 14.47
N LEU A 32 6.43 -10.65 13.18
CA LEU A 32 6.85 -9.37 12.62
C LEU A 32 6.00 -8.22 13.18
N LEU A 33 4.68 -8.36 13.22
CA LEU A 33 3.80 -7.35 13.84
C LEU A 33 4.15 -7.11 15.32
N ARG A 34 4.54 -8.14 16.06
CA ARG A 34 5.00 -8.01 17.44
C ARG A 34 6.26 -7.17 17.60
N TYR A 35 7.10 -7.05 16.56
CA TYR A 35 8.17 -6.07 16.58
C TYR A 35 7.60 -4.66 16.72
N ARG A 36 6.59 -4.30 15.91
CA ARG A 36 5.92 -2.99 15.96
C ARG A 36 5.22 -2.77 17.30
N VAL A 37 4.50 -3.77 17.82
CA VAL A 37 3.87 -3.72 19.14
C VAL A 37 4.89 -3.42 20.24
N ARG A 38 6.04 -4.10 20.24
CA ARG A 38 7.12 -3.89 21.24
C ARG A 38 7.81 -2.52 21.13
N ARG A 39 7.60 -1.80 20.02
CA ARG A 39 8.16 -0.45 19.78
C ARG A 39 7.09 0.64 19.85
N LEU A 40 5.90 0.28 20.30
CA LEU A 40 4.79 1.23 20.43
C LEU A 40 5.13 2.41 21.36
N ASP A 41 5.82 2.17 22.48
CA ASP A 41 6.23 3.26 23.38
C ASP A 41 7.25 4.21 22.74
N ALA A 42 8.17 3.68 21.91
CA ALA A 42 9.09 4.51 21.13
C ALA A 42 8.32 5.34 20.08
N ALA A 43 7.33 4.74 19.44
CA ALA A 43 6.48 5.45 18.48
C ALA A 43 5.60 6.52 19.12
N ARG A 44 5.11 6.30 20.35
CA ARG A 44 4.41 7.33 21.15
C ARG A 44 5.33 8.50 21.48
N ALA A 45 6.56 8.21 21.92
CA ALA A 45 7.54 9.26 22.19
C ALA A 45 7.86 10.08 20.93
N ALA A 46 8.02 9.42 19.78
CA ALA A 46 8.26 10.10 18.51
C ALA A 46 7.05 10.97 18.07
N ALA A 47 5.81 10.55 18.34
CA ALA A 47 4.63 11.37 18.11
C ALA A 47 4.66 12.65 18.95
N VAL A 48 4.93 12.52 20.26
CA VAL A 48 5.06 13.68 21.17
C VAL A 48 6.15 14.64 20.70
N ASP A 49 7.32 14.13 20.33
CA ASP A 49 8.45 14.93 19.82
C ASP A 49 8.09 15.69 18.51
N ALA A 50 7.18 15.13 17.72
CA ALA A 50 6.65 15.75 16.52
C ALA A 50 5.42 16.65 16.75
N GLY A 51 4.96 16.79 18.01
CA GLY A 51 3.75 17.55 18.34
C GLY A 51 2.44 16.87 17.94
N LEU A 52 2.45 15.53 17.84
CA LEU A 52 1.33 14.70 17.44
C LEU A 52 0.85 13.83 18.60
N ASP A 53 -0.37 13.35 18.51
CA ASP A 53 -0.94 12.35 19.41
C ASP A 53 -0.64 10.92 18.94
N GLY A 54 -0.92 9.93 19.79
CA GLY A 54 -0.86 8.51 19.42
C GLY A 54 0.55 8.00 19.14
N ALA A 55 0.76 7.28 18.04
CA ALA A 55 2.04 6.64 17.72
C ALA A 55 2.51 6.97 16.30
N LEU A 56 3.68 7.59 16.20
CA LEU A 56 4.39 7.90 14.96
C LEU A 56 5.52 6.89 14.76
N PHE A 57 5.33 5.95 13.85
CA PHE A 57 6.37 4.99 13.51
C PHE A 57 7.40 5.61 12.56
N PRO A 58 8.70 5.30 12.75
CA PRO A 58 9.76 5.84 11.90
C PRO A 58 9.72 5.23 10.49
N TRP A 59 10.15 6.00 9.50
CA TRP A 59 10.30 5.50 8.14
C TRP A 59 11.29 4.33 8.08
N GLN A 60 12.48 4.53 8.63
CA GLN A 60 13.53 3.51 8.72
C GLN A 60 13.75 3.10 10.17
N SER A 61 13.28 1.91 10.53
CA SER A 61 13.23 1.44 11.92
C SER A 61 14.39 0.51 12.24
N GLY A 62 15.11 0.83 13.32
CA GLY A 62 16.16 -0.01 13.89
C GLY A 62 15.66 -0.96 14.98
N SER A 63 16.59 -1.56 15.73
CA SER A 63 16.30 -2.52 16.79
C SER A 63 15.55 -1.92 17.97
N ASP A 64 15.74 -0.64 18.25
CA ASP A 64 15.13 0.13 19.34
C ASP A 64 13.79 0.80 18.94
N GLY A 65 13.48 0.85 17.66
CA GLY A 65 12.31 1.50 17.11
C GLY A 65 12.47 3.00 16.85
N ALA A 66 13.69 3.53 17.00
CA ALA A 66 13.97 4.91 16.66
C ALA A 66 14.13 5.12 15.14
N GLU A 67 13.94 6.37 14.69
CA GLU A 67 14.19 6.78 13.32
C GLU A 67 15.68 6.69 12.97
N GLN A 68 16.01 5.90 11.95
CA GLN A 68 17.36 5.67 11.47
C GLN A 68 17.61 6.31 10.10
N THR A 69 16.64 7.02 9.55
CA THR A 69 16.82 7.73 8.27
C THR A 69 17.94 8.75 8.39
N PRO A 70 18.92 8.75 7.48
CA PRO A 70 19.96 9.77 7.44
C PRO A 70 19.34 11.17 7.32
N LYS A 71 19.98 12.17 7.89
CA LYS A 71 19.58 13.59 7.76
C LYS A 71 20.12 14.24 6.49
N VAL A 72 21.08 13.60 5.86
CA VAL A 72 21.71 14.05 4.62
C VAL A 72 22.06 12.83 3.78
N HIS A 73 21.99 12.99 2.46
CA HIS A 73 22.44 11.99 1.51
C HIS A 73 23.40 12.60 0.47
N LEU A 74 24.27 11.77 -0.07
CA LEU A 74 25.20 12.17 -1.12
C LEU A 74 24.56 11.87 -2.49
N ASN A 75 24.46 12.87 -3.35
CA ASN A 75 24.23 12.61 -4.76
C ASN A 75 25.59 12.26 -5.42
N PRO A 76 25.78 11.01 -5.90
CA PRO A 76 27.05 10.59 -6.48
C PRO A 76 27.36 11.29 -7.81
N ASP A 77 26.35 11.75 -8.54
CA ASP A 77 26.50 12.36 -9.86
C ASP A 77 27.04 13.79 -9.75
N SER A 78 26.58 14.56 -8.77
CA SER A 78 27.04 15.92 -8.49
C SER A 78 28.15 16.01 -7.44
N GLY A 79 28.30 14.98 -6.60
CA GLY A 79 29.19 14.98 -5.44
C GLY A 79 28.69 15.87 -4.29
N ARG A 80 27.47 16.38 -4.34
CA ARG A 80 26.90 17.27 -3.30
C ARG A 80 26.16 16.47 -2.22
N TRP A 81 26.29 16.93 -0.98
CA TRP A 81 25.47 16.46 0.15
C TRP A 81 24.21 17.31 0.23
N LEU A 82 23.06 16.63 0.27
CA LEU A 82 21.73 17.22 0.26
C LEU A 82 21.00 16.88 1.54
N PRO A 83 20.08 17.73 2.04
CA PRO A 83 19.18 17.37 3.12
C PRO A 83 18.35 16.14 2.75
N ASP A 84 18.14 15.24 3.72
CA ASP A 84 17.24 14.12 3.59
C ASP A 84 16.01 14.38 4.46
N VAL A 85 14.85 14.47 3.82
CA VAL A 85 13.56 14.75 4.46
C VAL A 85 12.63 13.55 4.43
N THR A 86 13.15 12.37 4.13
CA THR A 86 12.42 11.09 4.05
C THR A 86 11.61 10.79 5.32
N HIS A 87 12.00 11.30 6.48
CA HIS A 87 11.24 11.19 7.71
C HIS A 87 9.82 11.77 7.64
N LEU A 88 9.50 12.61 6.62
CA LEU A 88 8.16 13.12 6.35
C LEU A 88 7.27 12.10 5.60
N GLN A 89 7.78 10.94 5.23
CA GLN A 89 7.03 9.83 4.68
C GLN A 89 6.20 9.13 5.78
N ARG A 90 5.11 9.78 6.20
CA ARG A 90 4.26 9.35 7.33
C ARG A 90 3.48 8.07 7.04
N HIS A 91 3.29 7.72 5.79
CA HIS A 91 2.50 6.58 5.34
C HIS A 91 3.02 5.20 5.80
N VAL A 92 4.19 5.11 6.41
CA VAL A 92 4.63 3.88 7.10
C VAL A 92 3.65 3.45 8.20
N GLY A 93 3.04 4.40 8.92
CA GLY A 93 1.99 4.11 9.90
C GLY A 93 0.77 3.46 9.25
N LEU A 94 0.33 3.97 8.10
CA LEU A 94 -0.77 3.40 7.30
C LEU A 94 -0.47 1.98 6.86
N ALA A 95 0.76 1.71 6.39
CA ALA A 95 1.20 0.38 6.00
C ALA A 95 1.17 -0.61 7.19
N ILE A 96 1.59 -0.20 8.38
CA ILE A 96 1.52 -1.03 9.59
C ILE A 96 0.07 -1.35 9.96
N ALA A 97 -0.81 -0.34 9.96
CA ALA A 97 -2.24 -0.52 10.24
C ALA A 97 -2.89 -1.47 9.23
N TYR A 98 -2.60 -1.30 7.94
CA TYR A 98 -3.07 -2.18 6.88
C TYR A 98 -2.60 -3.63 7.10
N ASN A 99 -1.33 -3.83 7.43
CA ASN A 99 -0.77 -5.16 7.71
C ASN A 99 -1.42 -5.83 8.94
N VAL A 100 -1.78 -5.07 9.99
CA VAL A 100 -2.52 -5.59 11.16
C VAL A 100 -3.88 -6.13 10.74
N MET A 101 -4.63 -5.35 9.95
CA MET A 101 -5.96 -5.73 9.49
C MET A 101 -5.91 -6.90 8.52
N GLN A 102 -5.02 -6.87 7.53
CA GLN A 102 -4.84 -7.98 6.58
C GLN A 102 -4.43 -9.28 7.27
N TYR A 103 -3.54 -9.21 8.26
CA TYR A 103 -3.20 -10.38 9.07
C TYR A 103 -4.43 -10.94 9.79
N PHE A 104 -5.22 -10.08 10.41
CA PHE A 104 -6.45 -10.49 11.11
C PHE A 104 -7.46 -11.12 10.16
N GLU A 105 -7.74 -10.50 9.04
CA GLU A 105 -8.72 -10.98 8.06
C GLU A 105 -8.36 -12.35 7.47
N VAL A 106 -7.08 -12.56 7.15
CA VAL A 106 -6.59 -13.84 6.58
C VAL A 106 -6.50 -14.93 7.65
N SER A 107 -5.95 -14.60 8.82
CA SER A 107 -5.68 -15.60 9.87
C SER A 107 -6.89 -15.93 10.75
N GLY A 108 -7.78 -14.96 10.96
CA GLY A 108 -8.84 -15.02 11.96
C GLY A 108 -8.30 -15.01 13.40
N ASP A 109 -7.08 -14.48 13.63
CA ASP A 109 -6.44 -14.42 14.95
C ASP A 109 -7.02 -13.28 15.80
N PHE A 110 -8.25 -13.48 16.27
CA PHE A 110 -8.94 -12.51 17.11
C PHE A 110 -8.20 -12.25 18.43
N VAL A 111 -7.47 -13.24 18.93
CA VAL A 111 -6.67 -13.07 20.15
C VAL A 111 -5.55 -12.04 19.96
N PHE A 112 -4.89 -12.06 18.80
CA PHE A 112 -3.89 -11.03 18.48
C PHE A 112 -4.55 -9.66 18.33
N LEU A 113 -5.66 -9.58 17.59
CA LEU A 113 -6.38 -8.31 17.42
C LEU A 113 -6.80 -7.72 18.78
N GLU A 114 -7.43 -8.53 19.62
CA GLU A 114 -7.93 -8.11 20.93
C GLU A 114 -6.80 -7.66 21.88
N GLN A 115 -5.69 -8.38 21.91
CA GLN A 115 -4.63 -8.15 22.91
C GLN A 115 -3.56 -7.15 22.48
N GLU A 116 -3.22 -7.11 21.20
CA GLU A 116 -2.08 -6.39 20.65
C GLU A 116 -2.46 -5.48 19.45
N GLY A 117 -3.23 -6.02 18.48
CA GLY A 117 -3.52 -5.37 17.20
C GLY A 117 -4.40 -4.12 17.31
N ALA A 118 -5.43 -4.16 18.16
CA ALA A 118 -6.33 -3.02 18.33
C ALA A 118 -5.59 -1.81 18.94
N GLU A 119 -4.71 -2.03 19.91
CA GLU A 119 -3.96 -0.94 20.54
C GLU A 119 -3.06 -0.22 19.53
N ILE A 120 -2.28 -0.95 18.75
CA ILE A 120 -1.40 -0.35 17.74
C ILE A 120 -2.20 0.38 16.66
N LEU A 121 -3.32 -0.19 16.21
CA LEU A 121 -4.20 0.43 15.23
C LEU A 121 -4.77 1.75 15.73
N LEU A 122 -5.32 1.77 16.96
CA LEU A 122 -5.92 2.97 17.55
C LEU A 122 -4.89 4.09 17.80
N GLU A 123 -3.67 3.74 18.22
CA GLU A 123 -2.60 4.72 18.41
C GLU A 123 -2.09 5.31 17.08
N ILE A 124 -2.03 4.52 16.02
CA ILE A 124 -1.75 5.05 14.67
C ILE A 124 -2.90 5.96 14.22
N THR A 125 -4.15 5.57 14.48
CA THR A 125 -5.33 6.38 14.13
C THR A 125 -5.29 7.74 14.81
N ARG A 126 -4.94 7.81 16.10
CA ARG A 126 -4.76 9.08 16.83
C ARG A 126 -3.68 9.95 16.18
N CYS A 127 -2.57 9.35 15.77
CA CYS A 127 -1.49 10.07 15.09
C CYS A 127 -1.98 10.70 13.79
N PHE A 128 -2.66 9.94 12.94
CA PHE A 128 -3.18 10.46 11.68
C PHE A 128 -4.34 11.45 11.88
N ALA A 129 -5.19 11.25 12.88
CA ALA A 129 -6.21 12.24 13.24
C ALA A 129 -5.59 13.57 13.69
N SER A 130 -4.45 13.53 14.41
CA SER A 130 -3.74 14.75 14.82
C SER A 130 -2.96 15.43 13.69
N LEU A 131 -2.62 14.70 12.61
CA LEU A 131 -2.06 15.26 11.38
C LEU A 131 -3.09 16.02 10.53
N THR A 132 -4.39 15.74 10.73
CA THR A 132 -5.45 16.40 9.94
C THR A 132 -5.85 17.74 10.56
N THR A 133 -6.11 18.72 9.70
CA THR A 133 -6.75 19.98 10.07
C THR A 133 -8.01 20.17 9.24
N PHE A 134 -9.02 20.87 9.78
CA PHE A 134 -10.20 21.23 8.99
C PHE A 134 -9.93 22.56 8.28
N ASP A 135 -10.05 22.54 6.96
CA ASP A 135 -9.92 23.70 6.10
C ASP A 135 -11.32 24.27 5.84
N GLU A 136 -11.62 25.44 6.43
CA GLU A 136 -12.93 26.10 6.33
C GLU A 136 -13.28 26.53 4.90
N ASP A 137 -12.26 26.87 4.08
CA ASP A 137 -12.48 27.29 2.70
C ASP A 137 -12.85 26.11 1.81
N LYS A 138 -12.28 24.94 2.07
CA LYS A 138 -12.59 23.69 1.38
C LYS A 138 -13.81 22.99 1.99
N GLY A 139 -14.14 23.28 3.26
CA GLY A 139 -15.13 22.55 4.04
C GLY A 139 -14.76 21.08 4.24
N ARG A 140 -13.46 20.77 4.35
CA ARG A 140 -12.92 19.41 4.38
C ARG A 140 -11.70 19.29 5.28
N PHE A 141 -11.42 18.09 5.76
CA PHE A 141 -10.14 17.78 6.41
C PHE A 141 -9.01 17.68 5.39
N VAL A 142 -7.85 18.18 5.75
CA VAL A 142 -6.62 18.20 4.93
C VAL A 142 -5.43 17.67 5.72
N ILE A 143 -4.43 17.14 5.02
CA ILE A 143 -3.11 16.76 5.57
C ILE A 143 -2.05 17.52 4.78
N ASN A 144 -1.24 18.33 5.47
CA ASN A 144 -0.23 19.17 4.88
C ASN A 144 1.17 18.77 5.34
N GLY A 145 2.19 19.08 4.53
CA GLY A 145 3.59 18.93 4.89
C GLY A 145 4.07 17.47 4.99
N VAL A 146 3.58 16.59 4.12
CA VAL A 146 4.01 15.18 4.03
C VAL A 146 4.78 14.90 2.75
N ILE A 147 5.40 13.72 2.67
CA ILE A 147 5.98 13.19 1.43
C ILE A 147 5.22 11.92 1.07
N GLY A 148 4.79 11.83 -0.18
CA GLY A 148 4.07 10.66 -0.71
C GLY A 148 4.97 9.48 -1.05
N PRO A 149 4.38 8.34 -1.44
CA PRO A 149 5.11 7.13 -1.84
C PRO A 149 6.03 7.28 -3.06
N ASP A 150 5.83 8.28 -3.89
CA ASP A 150 6.64 8.51 -5.10
C ASP A 150 8.11 8.84 -4.80
N GLU A 151 8.38 9.42 -3.64
CA GLU A 151 9.69 9.82 -3.11
C GLU A 151 10.41 10.94 -3.90
N PHE A 152 9.90 11.40 -5.04
CA PHE A 152 10.51 12.50 -5.80
C PHE A 152 10.10 13.87 -5.26
N HIS A 153 8.80 14.02 -4.97
CA HIS A 153 8.27 15.31 -4.51
C HIS A 153 8.51 15.49 -3.01
N THR A 154 9.57 16.21 -2.69
CA THR A 154 9.95 16.54 -1.31
C THR A 154 9.45 17.92 -0.87
N GLY A 155 8.82 18.67 -1.76
CA GLY A 155 8.23 19.99 -1.54
C GLY A 155 7.73 20.61 -2.84
N TYR A 156 7.11 21.77 -2.75
CA TYR A 156 6.69 22.54 -3.94
C TYR A 156 7.87 23.25 -4.61
N PRO A 157 7.76 23.58 -5.91
CA PRO A 157 8.78 24.35 -6.62
C PRO A 157 9.14 25.66 -5.90
N GLY A 158 10.42 25.82 -5.52
CA GLY A 158 10.91 27.03 -4.86
C GLY A 158 10.44 27.25 -3.43
N ALA A 159 9.79 26.28 -2.79
CA ALA A 159 9.42 26.38 -1.38
C ALA A 159 10.65 26.25 -0.46
N ASP A 160 10.65 27.03 0.61
CA ASP A 160 11.71 26.99 1.64
C ASP A 160 11.52 25.78 2.59
N GLU A 161 10.29 25.37 2.83
CA GLU A 161 9.95 24.26 3.72
C GLU A 161 9.62 22.99 2.91
N PRO A 162 10.06 21.83 3.38
CA PRO A 162 9.75 20.55 2.73
C PRO A 162 8.31 20.11 3.00
N GLY A 163 7.81 19.26 2.11
CA GLY A 163 6.50 18.63 2.20
C GLY A 163 5.54 19.14 1.14
N ILE A 164 4.58 18.29 0.82
CA ILE A 164 3.46 18.53 -0.09
C ILE A 164 2.15 18.45 0.68
N ASP A 165 1.11 19.05 0.14
CA ASP A 165 -0.22 19.09 0.77
C ASP A 165 -1.16 18.14 0.05
N ASN A 166 -2.01 17.49 0.84
CA ASN A 166 -3.09 16.64 0.34
C ASN A 166 -2.63 15.55 -0.65
N ASN A 167 -1.58 14.80 -0.28
CA ASN A 167 -1.21 13.61 -1.04
C ASN A 167 -2.38 12.62 -1.06
N ALA A 168 -2.88 12.26 -2.25
CA ALA A 168 -4.10 11.47 -2.41
C ALA A 168 -4.01 10.10 -1.76
N TYR A 169 -2.86 9.43 -1.88
CA TYR A 169 -2.63 8.14 -1.22
C TYR A 169 -2.72 8.28 0.31
N THR A 170 -2.01 9.23 0.88
CA THR A 170 -2.01 9.47 2.33
C THR A 170 -3.40 9.80 2.84
N ASN A 171 -4.13 10.67 2.14
CA ASN A 171 -5.48 11.09 2.53
C ASN A 171 -6.49 9.93 2.45
N LEU A 172 -6.55 9.18 1.33
CA LEU A 172 -7.46 8.04 1.19
C LEU A 172 -7.14 6.91 2.16
N MET A 173 -5.86 6.59 2.37
CA MET A 173 -5.48 5.58 3.36
C MET A 173 -5.73 6.05 4.79
N THR A 174 -5.76 7.35 5.06
CA THR A 174 -6.22 7.90 6.35
C THR A 174 -7.73 7.69 6.52
N VAL A 175 -8.54 7.90 5.50
CA VAL A 175 -9.98 7.56 5.51
C VAL A 175 -10.18 6.08 5.81
N TRP A 176 -9.45 5.21 5.11
CA TRP A 176 -9.47 3.76 5.36
C TRP A 176 -9.11 3.43 6.82
N LEU A 177 -8.06 4.04 7.36
CA LEU A 177 -7.61 3.85 8.74
C LEU A 177 -8.66 4.24 9.77
N MET A 178 -9.33 5.41 9.60
CA MET A 178 -10.39 5.86 10.50
C MET A 178 -11.55 4.86 10.54
N ARG A 179 -11.97 4.35 9.37
CA ARG A 179 -13.02 3.32 9.26
C ARG A 179 -12.60 2.01 9.91
N ALA A 180 -11.39 1.55 9.67
CA ALA A 180 -10.86 0.33 10.27
C ALA A 180 -10.80 0.42 11.80
N ALA A 181 -10.42 1.57 12.34
CA ALA A 181 -10.40 1.79 13.78
C ALA A 181 -11.79 1.74 14.42
N LEU A 182 -12.77 2.42 13.82
CA LEU A 182 -14.17 2.40 14.27
C LEU A 182 -14.77 0.99 14.15
N GLN A 183 -14.46 0.28 13.06
CA GLN A 183 -14.89 -1.11 12.87
C GLN A 183 -14.32 -2.02 13.96
N VAL A 184 -13.03 -1.96 14.23
CA VAL A 184 -12.37 -2.77 15.28
C VAL A 184 -12.98 -2.49 16.66
N LEU A 185 -13.24 -1.22 17.01
CA LEU A 185 -13.92 -0.88 18.25
C LEU A 185 -15.33 -1.51 18.34
N ASN A 186 -16.04 -1.60 17.23
CA ASN A 186 -17.37 -2.23 17.19
C ASN A 186 -17.31 -3.77 17.27
N GLU A 187 -16.26 -4.39 16.72
CA GLU A 187 -16.07 -5.85 16.73
C GLU A 187 -15.54 -6.37 18.07
N LEU A 188 -14.83 -5.54 18.85
CA LEU A 188 -14.33 -5.94 20.16
C LEU A 188 -15.49 -6.22 21.14
N PRO A 189 -15.39 -7.31 21.97
CA PRO A 189 -16.31 -7.52 23.06
C PRO A 189 -16.36 -6.35 24.01
N GLU A 190 -17.57 -5.98 24.49
CA GLU A 190 -17.77 -4.78 25.32
C GLU A 190 -16.77 -4.61 26.46
N PRO A 191 -16.44 -5.64 27.29
CA PRO A 191 -15.48 -5.47 28.36
C PRO A 191 -14.07 -5.10 27.85
N ARG A 192 -13.69 -5.66 26.70
CA ARG A 192 -12.38 -5.38 26.11
C ARG A 192 -12.34 -4.01 25.44
N ARG A 193 -13.43 -3.62 24.77
CA ARG A 193 -13.57 -2.27 24.23
C ARG A 193 -13.46 -1.22 25.35
N ALA A 194 -14.20 -1.37 26.43
CA ALA A 194 -14.15 -0.46 27.56
C ALA A 194 -12.74 -0.39 28.21
N GLU A 195 -12.06 -1.54 28.31
CA GLU A 195 -10.70 -1.61 28.84
C GLU A 195 -9.70 -0.84 27.95
N ILE A 196 -9.72 -1.05 26.63
CA ILE A 196 -8.75 -0.40 25.73
C ILE A 196 -9.03 1.09 25.59
N VAL A 197 -10.29 1.49 25.49
CA VAL A 197 -10.71 2.91 25.46
C VAL A 197 -10.27 3.61 26.75
N GLY A 198 -10.49 2.98 27.93
CA GLY A 198 -10.05 3.51 29.21
C GLY A 198 -8.52 3.55 29.33
N LYS A 199 -7.81 2.50 28.89
CA LYS A 199 -6.32 2.44 28.89
C LYS A 199 -5.71 3.57 28.07
N LEU A 200 -6.25 3.81 26.88
CA LEU A 200 -5.76 4.82 25.96
C LEU A 200 -6.37 6.22 26.22
N SER A 201 -7.33 6.29 27.15
CA SER A 201 -8.09 7.52 27.44
C SER A 201 -8.71 8.15 26.19
N ILE A 202 -9.27 7.30 25.29
CA ILE A 202 -9.95 7.77 24.09
C ILE A 202 -11.28 8.38 24.50
N ALA A 203 -11.49 9.65 24.14
CA ALA A 203 -12.72 10.36 24.38
C ALA A 203 -13.76 10.09 23.28
N ASP A 204 -15.05 10.25 23.60
CA ASP A 204 -16.12 10.12 22.60
C ASP A 204 -15.95 11.13 21.45
N GLU A 205 -15.44 12.31 21.75
CA GLU A 205 -15.14 13.36 20.76
C GLU A 205 -14.02 12.95 19.78
N GLU A 206 -13.06 12.13 20.20
CA GLU A 206 -12.04 11.58 19.29
C GLU A 206 -12.69 10.62 18.29
N MET A 207 -13.58 9.75 18.73
CA MET A 207 -14.29 8.82 17.85
C MET A 207 -15.21 9.53 16.87
N VAL A 208 -15.91 10.61 17.32
CA VAL A 208 -16.69 11.49 16.42
C VAL A 208 -15.77 12.12 15.38
N ARG A 209 -14.62 12.67 15.79
CA ARG A 209 -13.65 13.26 14.88
C ARG A 209 -13.14 12.25 13.85
N TRP A 210 -12.92 10.97 14.22
CA TRP A 210 -12.51 9.92 13.26
C TRP A 210 -13.62 9.67 12.22
N SER A 211 -14.89 9.66 12.63
CA SER A 211 -16.02 9.58 11.71
C SER A 211 -16.04 10.77 10.76
N ASP A 212 -15.94 12.00 11.29
CA ASP A 212 -15.94 13.23 10.48
C ASP A 212 -14.79 13.23 9.46
N ILE A 213 -13.58 12.83 9.87
CA ILE A 213 -12.43 12.71 8.96
C ILE A 213 -12.72 11.68 7.85
N SER A 214 -13.34 10.55 8.20
CA SER A 214 -13.64 9.48 7.23
C SER A 214 -14.72 9.84 6.21
N GLU A 215 -15.52 10.90 6.50
CA GLU A 215 -16.63 11.36 5.65
C GLU A 215 -16.30 12.67 4.91
N GLN A 216 -15.29 13.43 5.36
CA GLN A 216 -15.04 14.79 4.87
C GLN A 216 -13.57 15.05 4.47
N MET A 217 -12.76 14.01 4.20
CA MET A 217 -11.39 14.19 3.74
C MET A 217 -11.33 14.80 2.34
N PHE A 218 -10.40 15.73 2.14
CA PHE A 218 -10.13 16.29 0.82
C PHE A 218 -9.29 15.33 -0.01
N ILE A 219 -9.72 15.09 -1.26
CA ILE A 219 -8.98 14.34 -2.26
C ILE A 219 -8.80 15.22 -3.49
N PRO A 220 -7.56 15.43 -3.94
CA PRO A 220 -7.31 16.26 -5.12
C PRO A 220 -7.62 15.51 -6.42
N PHE A 221 -8.21 16.24 -7.38
CA PHE A 221 -8.47 15.75 -8.74
C PHE A 221 -8.07 16.84 -9.74
N HIS A 222 -7.69 16.43 -10.93
CA HIS A 222 -7.53 17.34 -12.06
C HIS A 222 -8.00 16.72 -13.37
N VAL A 223 -8.14 17.53 -14.40
CA VAL A 223 -8.45 17.06 -15.74
C VAL A 223 -7.16 16.99 -16.55
N ASP A 224 -6.85 15.79 -17.04
CA ASP A 224 -5.72 15.60 -17.93
C ASP A 224 -5.92 16.44 -19.21
N PRO A 225 -5.04 17.39 -19.54
CA PRO A 225 -5.22 18.28 -20.68
C PRO A 225 -5.13 17.57 -22.03
N GLU A 226 -4.52 16.39 -22.11
CA GLU A 226 -4.36 15.64 -23.35
C GLU A 226 -5.62 14.83 -23.69
N THR A 227 -6.19 14.17 -22.69
CA THR A 227 -7.34 13.26 -22.89
C THR A 227 -8.68 13.87 -22.51
N GLY A 228 -8.68 14.93 -21.68
CA GLY A 228 -9.87 15.49 -21.09
C GLY A 228 -10.49 14.63 -19.98
N ALA A 229 -9.82 13.57 -19.56
CA ALA A 229 -10.28 12.70 -18.47
C ALA A 229 -9.96 13.31 -17.10
N GLU A 230 -10.89 13.14 -16.14
CA GLU A 230 -10.63 13.44 -14.75
C GLU A 230 -9.79 12.31 -14.13
N VAL A 231 -8.69 12.68 -13.48
CA VAL A 231 -7.77 11.76 -12.80
C VAL A 231 -7.58 12.18 -11.34
N ILE A 232 -7.27 11.23 -10.48
CA ILE A 232 -6.87 11.52 -9.10
C ILE A 232 -5.49 12.18 -9.15
N SER A 233 -5.36 13.42 -8.65
CA SER A 233 -4.06 14.10 -8.54
C SER A 233 -3.19 13.44 -7.48
N GLN A 234 -1.89 13.39 -7.69
CA GLN A 234 -0.96 12.83 -6.72
C GLN A 234 -0.96 13.64 -5.40
N PHE A 235 -1.03 14.96 -5.51
CA PHE A 235 -1.20 15.90 -4.41
C PHE A 235 -1.84 17.20 -4.93
N GLU A 236 -2.24 18.08 -4.05
CA GLU A 236 -2.84 19.37 -4.43
C GLU A 236 -1.84 20.22 -5.20
N GLY A 237 -2.21 20.66 -6.42
CA GLY A 237 -1.36 21.45 -7.32
C GLY A 237 -0.39 20.63 -8.18
N TYR A 238 -0.50 19.30 -8.21
CA TYR A 238 0.35 18.45 -9.06
C TYR A 238 0.24 18.81 -10.55
N GLU A 239 -0.94 19.18 -11.01
CA GLU A 239 -1.24 19.60 -12.38
C GLU A 239 -0.59 20.92 -12.79
N GLU A 240 -0.14 21.72 -11.84
CA GLU A 240 0.56 23.00 -12.07
C GLU A 240 2.04 22.80 -12.41
N LEU A 241 2.57 21.60 -12.15
CA LEU A 241 3.94 21.25 -12.46
C LEU A 241 4.15 21.10 -13.97
N ALA A 242 5.38 21.31 -14.42
CA ALA A 242 5.73 21.15 -15.82
C ALA A 242 5.72 19.69 -16.27
N GLU A 243 5.35 19.43 -17.53
CA GLU A 243 5.58 18.13 -18.17
C GLU A 243 7.08 17.91 -18.38
N LEU A 244 7.52 16.65 -18.24
CA LEU A 244 8.91 16.26 -18.39
C LEU A 244 9.19 15.80 -19.83
N ASP A 245 10.30 16.29 -20.41
CA ASP A 245 10.82 15.79 -21.68
C ASP A 245 11.53 14.43 -21.50
N TRP A 246 10.75 13.36 -21.40
CA TRP A 246 11.25 12.00 -21.18
C TRP A 246 12.18 11.53 -22.30
N ASP A 247 11.85 11.83 -23.55
CA ASP A 247 12.61 11.42 -24.73
C ASP A 247 13.97 12.14 -24.74
N GLY A 248 13.97 13.44 -24.58
CA GLY A 248 15.21 14.23 -24.54
C GLY A 248 16.11 13.89 -23.37
N LEU A 249 15.55 13.54 -22.20
CA LEU A 249 16.32 13.05 -21.06
C LEU A 249 16.93 11.68 -21.32
N SER A 250 16.14 10.75 -21.85
CA SER A 250 16.61 9.42 -22.20
C SER A 250 17.69 9.43 -23.28
N GLU A 251 17.60 10.32 -24.26
CA GLU A 251 18.65 10.52 -25.26
C GLU A 251 19.96 11.03 -24.66
N ARG A 252 19.91 11.93 -23.65
CA ARG A 252 21.11 12.49 -23.01
C ARG A 252 21.75 11.57 -22.00
N HIS A 253 20.94 10.86 -21.19
CA HIS A 253 21.41 10.12 -20.01
C HIS A 253 21.28 8.60 -20.14
N GLY A 254 20.47 8.09 -21.07
CA GLY A 254 20.19 6.68 -21.23
C GLY A 254 19.23 6.18 -20.14
N ASP A 255 19.75 5.90 -18.94
CA ASP A 255 18.94 5.47 -17.78
C ASP A 255 18.47 6.69 -16.98
N VAL A 256 17.15 6.88 -16.92
CA VAL A 256 16.49 7.98 -16.19
C VAL A 256 15.81 7.51 -14.89
N SER A 257 16.09 6.28 -14.44
CA SER A 257 15.47 5.72 -13.23
C SER A 257 15.76 6.55 -11.96
N ARG A 258 16.94 7.19 -11.90
CA ARG A 258 17.35 8.09 -10.81
C ARG A 258 17.28 9.55 -11.25
N LEU A 259 16.14 9.96 -11.74
CA LEU A 259 15.86 11.31 -12.20
C LEU A 259 16.18 12.38 -11.14
N ASP A 260 15.95 12.07 -9.87
CA ASP A 260 16.31 12.91 -8.73
C ASP A 260 17.79 13.31 -8.74
N ARG A 261 18.69 12.36 -9.03
CA ARG A 261 20.14 12.60 -9.09
C ARG A 261 20.55 13.40 -10.32
N ILE A 262 19.97 13.05 -11.47
CA ILE A 262 20.23 13.70 -12.76
C ILE A 262 19.85 15.18 -12.69
N MET A 263 18.62 15.48 -12.29
CA MET A 263 18.12 16.87 -12.21
C MET A 263 18.96 17.70 -11.23
N GLU A 264 19.24 17.16 -10.04
CA GLU A 264 20.06 17.88 -9.08
C GLU A 264 21.47 18.15 -9.63
N ALA A 265 22.10 17.21 -10.36
CA ALA A 265 23.39 17.40 -10.97
C ALA A 265 23.35 18.50 -12.07
N GLU A 266 22.25 18.64 -12.78
CA GLU A 266 22.00 19.70 -13.78
C GLU A 266 21.52 21.02 -13.17
N HIS A 267 21.48 21.15 -11.83
CA HIS A 267 20.96 22.32 -11.10
C HIS A 267 19.47 22.58 -11.30
N ASP A 268 18.72 21.52 -11.46
CA ASP A 268 17.27 21.50 -11.55
C ASP A 268 16.68 20.61 -10.43
N SER A 269 15.36 20.49 -10.36
CA SER A 269 14.68 19.71 -9.33
C SER A 269 13.52 18.92 -9.92
N VAL A 270 13.38 17.65 -9.50
CA VAL A 270 12.22 16.83 -9.83
C VAL A 270 10.90 17.44 -9.30
N ASN A 271 10.97 18.28 -8.26
CA ASN A 271 9.81 18.99 -7.72
C ASN A 271 9.14 19.93 -8.76
N ASN A 272 9.83 20.26 -9.85
CA ASN A 272 9.31 21.13 -10.89
C ASN A 272 8.44 20.40 -11.92
N TYR A 273 8.42 19.04 -11.89
CA TYR A 273 7.88 18.23 -12.98
C TYR A 273 6.85 17.22 -12.51
N GLN A 274 5.90 16.91 -13.41
CA GLN A 274 4.95 15.79 -13.26
C GLN A 274 5.69 14.47 -13.52
N ALA A 275 6.42 13.98 -12.50
CA ALA A 275 7.21 12.77 -12.58
C ALA A 275 7.22 12.05 -11.23
N SER A 276 7.25 10.73 -11.23
CA SER A 276 7.31 9.90 -10.02
C SER A 276 8.44 8.87 -10.12
N LYS A 277 9.14 8.61 -9.03
CA LYS A 277 10.15 7.54 -8.95
C LYS A 277 9.49 6.18 -9.00
N GLN A 278 8.37 6.06 -8.31
CA GLN A 278 7.58 4.84 -8.16
C GLN A 278 6.10 5.17 -7.99
N ALA A 279 5.26 4.13 -7.92
CA ALA A 279 3.83 4.33 -7.72
C ALA A 279 3.50 5.11 -6.45
N ASP A 280 2.60 6.08 -6.58
CA ASP A 280 1.98 6.85 -5.50
C ASP A 280 0.45 6.64 -5.56
N VAL A 281 -0.27 7.38 -6.40
CA VAL A 281 -1.72 7.16 -6.60
C VAL A 281 -2.03 5.70 -6.95
N LEU A 282 -1.18 5.05 -7.77
CA LEU A 282 -1.37 3.65 -8.16
C LEU A 282 -1.18 2.65 -7.00
N MET A 283 -0.69 3.09 -5.85
CA MET A 283 -0.74 2.29 -4.63
C MET A 283 -2.19 2.05 -4.15
N LEU A 284 -3.11 2.97 -4.45
CA LEU A 284 -4.52 2.81 -4.10
C LEU A 284 -5.14 1.56 -4.75
N PRO A 285 -5.14 1.38 -6.08
CA PRO A 285 -5.66 0.16 -6.71
C PRO A 285 -4.76 -1.08 -6.52
N TYR A 286 -3.57 -0.94 -5.96
CA TYR A 286 -2.76 -2.06 -5.49
C TYR A 286 -3.27 -2.61 -4.16
N LEU A 287 -3.70 -1.75 -3.21
CA LEU A 287 -4.14 -2.12 -1.88
C LEU A 287 -5.65 -2.33 -1.78
N LEU A 288 -6.42 -1.52 -2.49
CA LEU A 288 -7.89 -1.49 -2.48
C LEU A 288 -8.42 -2.04 -3.80
N SER A 289 -9.55 -2.71 -3.77
CA SER A 289 -10.27 -3.03 -4.99
C SER A 289 -10.87 -1.77 -5.63
N ALA A 290 -11.14 -1.80 -6.93
CA ALA A 290 -11.79 -0.68 -7.61
C ALA A 290 -13.15 -0.32 -7.00
N ASN A 291 -13.89 -1.32 -6.51
CA ASN A 291 -15.17 -1.12 -5.84
C ASN A 291 -15.01 -0.44 -4.47
N GLU A 292 -14.03 -0.85 -3.66
CA GLU A 292 -13.74 -0.20 -2.37
C GLU A 292 -13.32 1.26 -2.58
N LEU A 293 -12.49 1.53 -3.59
CA LEU A 293 -12.08 2.89 -3.92
C LEU A 293 -13.28 3.75 -4.37
N GLU A 294 -14.17 3.21 -5.22
CA GLU A 294 -15.40 3.88 -5.65
C GLU A 294 -16.33 4.16 -4.47
N GLU A 295 -16.54 3.17 -3.58
CA GLU A 295 -17.35 3.32 -2.37
C GLU A 295 -16.77 4.41 -1.45
N MET A 296 -15.47 4.38 -1.17
CA MET A 296 -14.80 5.36 -0.32
C MET A 296 -14.93 6.78 -0.88
N LEU A 297 -14.69 6.97 -2.17
CA LEU A 297 -14.83 8.28 -2.82
C LEU A 297 -16.29 8.74 -2.88
N GLY A 298 -17.22 7.82 -3.11
CA GLY A 298 -18.66 8.10 -3.09
C GLY A 298 -19.15 8.57 -1.71
N GLU A 299 -18.72 7.94 -0.63
CA GLU A 299 -19.06 8.34 0.74
C GLU A 299 -18.41 9.68 1.14
N LEU A 300 -17.24 10.00 0.58
CA LEU A 300 -16.65 11.33 0.66
C LEU A 300 -17.39 12.39 -0.19
N GLY A 301 -18.41 12.00 -0.97
CA GLY A 301 -19.21 12.87 -1.81
C GLY A 301 -18.60 13.21 -3.18
N TYR A 302 -17.58 12.48 -3.62
CA TYR A 302 -17.03 12.61 -4.97
C TYR A 302 -17.81 11.76 -5.98
N SER A 303 -18.00 12.28 -7.20
CA SER A 303 -18.70 11.56 -8.28
C SER A 303 -17.78 10.64 -9.11
N TRP A 304 -16.72 10.14 -8.47
CA TRP A 304 -15.76 9.25 -9.13
C TRP A 304 -16.31 7.83 -9.19
N THR A 305 -16.02 7.14 -10.31
CA THR A 305 -16.38 5.72 -10.50
C THR A 305 -15.18 4.91 -10.96
N SER A 306 -15.22 3.62 -10.75
CA SER A 306 -14.16 2.68 -11.19
C SER A 306 -13.90 2.71 -12.71
N ALA A 307 -14.85 3.20 -13.52
CA ALA A 307 -14.65 3.43 -14.95
C ALA A 307 -13.61 4.53 -15.28
N GLN A 308 -13.28 5.41 -14.32
CA GLN A 308 -12.26 6.46 -14.47
C GLN A 308 -10.85 5.96 -14.10
N LEU A 309 -10.75 4.81 -13.43
CA LEU A 309 -9.46 4.23 -13.02
C LEU A 309 -8.48 4.02 -14.17
N PRO A 310 -8.89 3.51 -15.37
CA PRO A 310 -7.98 3.35 -16.50
C PRO A 310 -7.28 4.64 -16.93
N ALA A 311 -7.97 5.78 -16.92
CA ALA A 311 -7.38 7.07 -17.26
C ALA A 311 -6.30 7.49 -16.24
N THR A 312 -6.57 7.30 -14.94
CA THR A 312 -5.59 7.54 -13.87
C THR A 312 -4.37 6.62 -14.02
N ILE A 313 -4.58 5.34 -14.37
CA ILE A 313 -3.47 4.40 -14.61
C ILE A 313 -2.60 4.86 -15.77
N ASP A 314 -3.20 5.21 -16.92
CA ASP A 314 -2.47 5.65 -18.11
C ASP A 314 -1.68 6.93 -17.84
N TYR A 315 -2.28 7.87 -17.13
CA TYR A 315 -1.66 9.12 -16.75
C TYR A 315 -0.35 8.92 -15.98
N TYR A 316 -0.38 8.10 -14.92
CA TYR A 316 0.81 7.85 -14.09
C TYR A 316 1.79 6.86 -14.69
N LEU A 317 1.33 5.92 -15.53
CA LEU A 317 2.21 5.02 -16.29
C LEU A 317 3.16 5.80 -17.20
N ALA A 318 2.67 6.86 -17.84
CA ALA A 318 3.47 7.73 -18.71
C ALA A 318 4.44 8.63 -17.93
N ARG A 319 4.25 8.83 -16.62
CA ARG A 319 4.98 9.81 -15.79
C ARG A 319 5.82 9.16 -14.68
N THR A 320 6.09 7.84 -14.77
CA THR A 320 6.88 7.12 -13.76
C THR A 320 8.21 6.65 -14.32
N SER A 321 9.31 7.01 -13.64
CA SER A 321 10.67 6.62 -14.03
C SER A 321 11.04 5.17 -13.69
N HIS A 322 10.23 4.50 -12.85
CA HIS A 322 10.49 3.15 -12.33
C HIS A 322 11.84 2.98 -11.63
N GLY A 323 12.24 3.98 -10.86
CA GLY A 323 13.50 3.99 -10.09
C GLY A 323 13.52 3.09 -8.86
N SER A 324 12.53 2.21 -8.69
CA SER A 324 12.38 1.28 -7.57
C SER A 324 11.87 -0.07 -8.06
N THR A 325 12.32 -1.18 -7.43
CA THR A 325 11.75 -2.52 -7.69
C THR A 325 10.27 -2.63 -7.32
N LEU A 326 9.82 -1.85 -6.34
CA LEU A 326 8.41 -1.77 -5.96
C LEU A 326 7.56 -1.13 -7.05
N SER A 327 8.12 -0.20 -7.81
CA SER A 327 7.42 0.43 -8.92
C SER A 327 6.99 -0.58 -9.98
N THR A 328 7.91 -1.42 -10.43
CA THR A 328 7.61 -2.45 -11.43
C THR A 328 6.57 -3.45 -10.93
N LEU A 329 6.61 -3.80 -9.65
CA LEU A 329 5.63 -4.69 -9.02
C LEU A 329 4.22 -4.08 -9.02
N VAL A 330 4.08 -2.85 -8.51
CA VAL A 330 2.77 -2.19 -8.42
C VAL A 330 2.16 -1.98 -9.80
N HIS A 331 2.97 -1.54 -10.77
CA HIS A 331 2.50 -1.38 -12.15
C HIS A 331 2.10 -2.71 -12.79
N ALA A 332 2.89 -3.78 -12.57
CA ALA A 332 2.52 -5.13 -13.02
C ALA A 332 1.15 -5.55 -12.47
N TRP A 333 0.92 -5.32 -11.17
CA TRP A 333 -0.34 -5.63 -10.49
C TRP A 333 -1.53 -4.88 -11.10
N VAL A 334 -1.41 -3.56 -11.19
CA VAL A 334 -2.50 -2.70 -11.68
C VAL A 334 -2.82 -2.99 -13.14
N LEU A 335 -1.79 -3.19 -13.98
CA LEU A 335 -1.96 -3.55 -15.38
C LEU A 335 -2.59 -4.94 -15.56
N ALA A 336 -2.20 -5.93 -14.74
CA ALA A 336 -2.80 -7.26 -14.79
C ALA A 336 -4.29 -7.21 -14.42
N ARG A 337 -4.65 -6.47 -13.36
CA ARG A 337 -6.05 -6.32 -12.93
C ARG A 337 -6.89 -5.53 -13.94
N SER A 338 -6.28 -4.63 -14.68
CA SER A 338 -6.90 -3.92 -15.82
C SER A 338 -6.78 -4.66 -17.16
N GLN A 339 -6.33 -5.91 -17.15
CA GLN A 339 -6.21 -6.81 -18.31
C GLN A 339 -5.30 -6.29 -19.43
N ARG A 340 -4.22 -5.61 -19.08
CA ARG A 340 -3.28 -5.06 -20.05
C ARG A 340 -2.13 -6.03 -20.33
N ALA A 341 -1.79 -6.19 -21.59
CA ALA A 341 -0.74 -7.12 -22.05
C ALA A 341 0.64 -6.82 -21.43
N ASP A 342 0.92 -5.56 -21.13
CA ASP A 342 2.21 -5.11 -20.57
C ASP A 342 2.49 -5.65 -19.15
N ALA A 343 1.45 -6.14 -18.44
CA ALA A 343 1.59 -6.71 -17.09
C ALA A 343 2.67 -7.81 -17.01
N ILE A 344 2.74 -8.69 -18.01
CA ILE A 344 3.73 -9.77 -18.05
C ILE A 344 5.15 -9.22 -18.19
N GLY A 345 5.34 -8.16 -18.99
CA GLY A 345 6.64 -7.51 -19.15
C GLY A 345 7.13 -6.85 -17.84
N PHE A 346 6.22 -6.25 -17.07
CA PHE A 346 6.53 -5.71 -15.74
C PHE A 346 6.81 -6.81 -14.73
N LEU A 347 6.06 -7.92 -14.76
CA LEU A 347 6.33 -9.09 -13.92
C LEU A 347 7.72 -9.68 -14.23
N ASP A 348 8.09 -9.86 -15.51
CA ASP A 348 9.41 -10.37 -15.90
C ASP A 348 10.53 -9.46 -15.36
N ARG A 349 10.40 -8.15 -15.48
CA ARG A 349 11.34 -7.20 -14.89
C ARG A 349 11.45 -7.34 -13.36
N THR A 350 10.33 -7.51 -12.66
CA THR A 350 10.33 -7.70 -11.20
C THR A 350 11.03 -9.00 -10.81
N LEU A 351 10.79 -10.10 -11.54
CA LEU A 351 11.43 -11.40 -11.31
C LEU A 351 12.94 -11.36 -11.55
N ARG A 352 13.43 -10.52 -12.45
CA ARG A 352 14.85 -10.35 -12.78
C ARG A 352 15.60 -9.38 -11.88
N ALA A 353 14.91 -8.62 -11.06
CA ALA A 353 15.47 -7.49 -10.30
C ALA A 353 16.72 -7.85 -9.46
N ASP A 354 16.77 -9.08 -8.89
CA ASP A 354 17.92 -9.58 -8.13
C ASP A 354 18.77 -10.61 -8.89
N LEU A 355 18.45 -10.92 -10.13
CA LEU A 355 19.20 -11.85 -10.99
C LEU A 355 20.12 -11.14 -11.99
N GLU A 356 19.75 -9.94 -12.39
CA GLU A 356 20.48 -9.13 -13.36
C GLU A 356 20.82 -7.76 -12.72
N ILE A 357 21.78 -7.04 -13.31
CA ILE A 357 22.04 -5.66 -12.92
C ILE A 357 20.91 -4.82 -13.52
N ALA A 358 19.78 -4.80 -12.80
CA ALA A 358 18.67 -3.92 -13.08
C ALA A 358 18.81 -2.65 -12.23
N GLN A 359 18.33 -1.51 -12.73
CA GLN A 359 18.26 -0.27 -11.95
C GLN A 359 19.64 0.26 -11.48
N ALA A 360 20.52 0.61 -12.41
CA ALA A 360 21.79 1.32 -12.11
C ALA A 360 22.65 0.64 -11.03
N GLY A 361 22.63 -0.69 -10.93
CA GLY A 361 23.54 -1.45 -10.08
C GLY A 361 23.06 -1.70 -8.65
N THR A 362 21.76 -1.57 -8.35
CA THR A 362 21.24 -1.80 -7.00
C THR A 362 21.32 -3.26 -6.52
N THR A 363 21.48 -4.24 -7.42
CA THR A 363 21.66 -5.66 -7.07
C THR A 363 22.84 -5.88 -6.11
N SER A 364 23.89 -5.07 -6.20
CA SER A 364 25.04 -5.11 -5.29
C SER A 364 24.70 -4.65 -3.86
N GLU A 365 23.60 -3.96 -3.66
CA GLU A 365 23.14 -3.44 -2.37
C GLU A 365 22.46 -4.54 -1.52
N GLY A 366 22.14 -5.68 -2.11
CA GLY A 366 21.53 -6.83 -1.45
C GLY A 366 20.22 -7.28 -2.11
N ILE A 367 19.55 -8.25 -1.48
CA ILE A 367 18.29 -8.82 -1.96
C ILE A 367 17.13 -7.87 -1.65
N HIS A 368 16.32 -7.55 -2.66
CA HIS A 368 15.11 -6.76 -2.55
C HIS A 368 13.94 -7.66 -2.12
N LEU A 369 13.86 -7.98 -0.83
CA LEU A 369 12.87 -8.93 -0.28
C LEU A 369 11.43 -8.58 -0.65
N ALA A 370 11.08 -7.30 -0.67
CA ALA A 370 9.73 -6.84 -1.03
C ALA A 370 9.43 -7.13 -2.52
N GLY A 371 10.37 -6.85 -3.41
CA GLY A 371 10.25 -7.19 -4.83
C GLY A 371 10.08 -8.69 -5.06
N MET A 372 10.92 -9.51 -4.39
CA MET A 372 10.86 -10.97 -4.52
C MET A 372 9.57 -11.56 -3.95
N ALA A 373 9.15 -11.13 -2.76
CA ALA A 373 7.90 -11.57 -2.16
C ALA A 373 6.69 -11.11 -3.00
N GLY A 374 6.71 -9.86 -3.45
CA GLY A 374 5.67 -9.29 -4.29
C GLY A 374 5.53 -9.98 -5.65
N ALA A 375 6.65 -10.43 -6.27
CA ALA A 375 6.60 -11.20 -7.50
C ALA A 375 5.87 -12.54 -7.33
N ILE A 376 6.11 -13.24 -6.20
CA ILE A 376 5.38 -14.48 -5.87
C ILE A 376 3.91 -14.17 -5.59
N ASP A 377 3.64 -13.10 -4.84
CA ASP A 377 2.30 -12.65 -4.50
C ASP A 377 1.50 -12.26 -5.75
N MET A 378 2.16 -11.64 -6.72
CA MET A 378 1.56 -11.32 -8.00
C MET A 378 1.06 -12.56 -8.75
N VAL A 379 1.87 -13.63 -8.81
CA VAL A 379 1.44 -14.91 -9.41
C VAL A 379 0.29 -15.50 -8.61
N GLN A 380 0.38 -15.53 -7.28
CA GLN A 380 -0.59 -16.19 -6.42
C GLN A 380 -1.88 -15.38 -6.26
N ARG A 381 -1.80 -14.12 -5.82
CA ARG A 381 -2.99 -13.29 -5.56
C ARG A 381 -3.48 -12.54 -6.79
N CYS A 382 -2.60 -11.86 -7.52
CA CYS A 382 -3.04 -11.03 -8.63
C CYS A 382 -3.56 -11.89 -9.80
N PHE A 383 -2.74 -12.77 -10.35
CA PHE A 383 -3.16 -13.68 -11.44
C PHE A 383 -4.08 -14.80 -10.95
N GLY A 384 -3.90 -15.28 -9.73
CA GLY A 384 -4.83 -16.22 -9.09
C GLY A 384 -6.16 -15.58 -8.68
N GLY A 385 -6.23 -14.24 -8.70
CA GLY A 385 -7.44 -13.48 -8.40
C GLY A 385 -7.92 -13.63 -6.96
N ILE A 386 -6.99 -13.73 -5.99
CA ILE A 386 -7.34 -13.97 -4.58
C ILE A 386 -7.56 -12.65 -3.85
N GLU A 387 -8.72 -12.56 -3.22
CA GLU A 387 -9.13 -11.44 -2.37
C GLU A 387 -9.78 -11.97 -1.09
N VAL A 388 -9.57 -11.29 0.03
CA VAL A 388 -10.29 -11.54 1.28
C VAL A 388 -11.22 -10.36 1.52
N ARG A 389 -12.53 -10.60 1.47
CA ARG A 389 -13.55 -9.57 1.70
C ARG A 389 -14.78 -10.16 2.38
N ALA A 390 -15.43 -9.36 3.21
CA ALA A 390 -16.66 -9.76 3.92
C ALA A 390 -16.56 -11.13 4.63
N GLY A 391 -15.37 -11.47 5.17
CA GLY A 391 -15.14 -12.71 5.88
C GLY A 391 -15.09 -13.98 5.02
N ALA A 392 -14.91 -13.84 3.71
CA ALA A 392 -14.77 -14.93 2.75
C ALA A 392 -13.51 -14.78 1.90
N LEU A 393 -13.00 -15.90 1.39
CA LEU A 393 -11.91 -15.97 0.44
C LEU A 393 -12.50 -16.02 -0.98
N TRP A 394 -12.20 -15.00 -1.79
CA TRP A 394 -12.73 -14.87 -3.14
C TRP A 394 -11.66 -15.18 -4.18
N PHE A 395 -12.11 -15.73 -5.31
CA PHE A 395 -11.26 -16.07 -6.45
C PHE A 395 -11.85 -15.50 -7.74
N ASP A 396 -11.03 -14.80 -8.50
CA ASP A 396 -11.34 -14.30 -9.84
C ASP A 396 -10.06 -14.32 -10.72
N PRO A 397 -9.60 -15.53 -11.13
CA PRO A 397 -8.31 -15.72 -11.76
C PRO A 397 -8.22 -15.02 -13.13
N LEU A 398 -7.01 -14.53 -13.41
CA LEU A 398 -6.59 -13.93 -14.68
C LEU A 398 -5.37 -14.69 -15.24
N TRP A 399 -5.22 -15.98 -14.91
CA TRP A 399 -4.08 -16.81 -15.27
C TRP A 399 -4.10 -17.13 -16.76
N PRO A 400 -3.02 -16.79 -17.53
CA PRO A 400 -2.94 -17.11 -18.95
C PRO A 400 -2.90 -18.63 -19.20
N GLU A 401 -3.75 -19.14 -20.09
CA GLU A 401 -3.85 -20.58 -20.37
C GLU A 401 -2.55 -21.17 -20.95
N GLU A 402 -1.76 -20.37 -21.68
CA GLU A 402 -0.49 -20.78 -22.25
C GLU A 402 0.59 -21.15 -21.21
N PHE A 403 0.42 -20.73 -19.95
CA PHE A 403 1.30 -21.12 -18.86
C PHE A 403 0.88 -22.44 -18.19
N GLY A 404 -0.21 -23.06 -18.68
CA GLY A 404 -0.72 -24.32 -18.16
C GLY A 404 -1.38 -24.18 -16.79
N VAL A 405 -1.31 -25.21 -15.96
CA VAL A 405 -1.95 -25.22 -14.64
C VAL A 405 -1.09 -24.52 -13.61
N LEU A 406 -1.67 -23.55 -12.92
CA LEU A 406 -1.10 -22.94 -11.71
C LEU A 406 -1.60 -23.73 -10.50
N GLU A 407 -0.70 -24.34 -9.75
CA GLU A 407 -1.03 -25.07 -8.52
C GLU A 407 -0.24 -24.51 -7.34
N PHE A 408 -0.93 -24.24 -6.24
CA PHE A 408 -0.30 -23.79 -5.00
C PHE A 408 -1.18 -24.11 -3.78
N THR A 409 -0.54 -24.09 -2.59
CA THR A 409 -1.27 -24.17 -1.31
C THR A 409 -1.31 -22.80 -0.65
N LEU A 410 -2.38 -22.53 0.11
CA LEU A 410 -2.48 -21.35 0.96
C LEU A 410 -3.15 -21.68 2.30
N ARG A 411 -3.05 -20.75 3.24
CA ARG A 411 -3.73 -20.81 4.54
C ARG A 411 -4.74 -19.68 4.65
N TYR A 412 -5.95 -20.04 5.07
CA TYR A 412 -7.01 -19.09 5.37
C TYR A 412 -7.78 -19.52 6.60
N ARG A 413 -7.87 -18.66 7.62
CA ARG A 413 -8.60 -18.93 8.88
C ARG A 413 -8.33 -20.32 9.46
N ARG A 414 -7.04 -20.70 9.55
CA ARG A 414 -6.52 -21.98 10.07
C ARG A 414 -6.77 -23.20 9.17
N HIS A 415 -7.42 -23.06 8.02
CA HIS A 415 -7.54 -24.09 6.99
C HIS A 415 -6.34 -24.04 6.04
N SER A 416 -5.99 -25.18 5.48
CA SER A 416 -4.97 -25.34 4.44
C SER A 416 -5.69 -25.70 3.15
N LEU A 417 -5.54 -24.87 2.14
CA LEU A 417 -6.22 -25.05 0.86
C LEU A 417 -5.22 -25.39 -0.21
N LEU A 418 -5.57 -26.32 -1.09
CA LEU A 418 -4.90 -26.56 -2.36
C LEU A 418 -5.73 -25.92 -3.46
N VAL A 419 -5.11 -25.04 -4.21
CA VAL A 419 -5.74 -24.29 -5.30
C VAL A 419 -5.11 -24.69 -6.62
N ARG A 420 -5.94 -25.02 -7.61
CA ARG A 420 -5.52 -25.30 -9.00
C ARG A 420 -6.29 -24.40 -9.94
N ILE A 421 -5.59 -23.70 -10.80
CA ILE A 421 -6.15 -22.75 -11.76
C ILE A 421 -5.66 -23.11 -13.17
N ASN A 422 -6.59 -23.16 -14.13
CA ASN A 422 -6.31 -23.34 -15.53
C ASN A 422 -7.19 -22.36 -16.33
N GLY A 423 -6.58 -21.25 -16.76
CA GLY A 423 -7.33 -20.12 -17.31
C GLY A 423 -8.35 -19.59 -16.30
N ARG A 424 -9.64 -19.68 -16.64
CA ARG A 424 -10.77 -19.25 -15.79
C ARG A 424 -11.40 -20.40 -15.00
N ASN A 425 -10.85 -21.60 -15.07
CA ASN A 425 -11.30 -22.73 -14.28
C ASN A 425 -10.49 -22.83 -13.00
N ILE A 426 -11.17 -23.04 -11.88
CA ILE A 426 -10.54 -23.13 -10.56
C ILE A 426 -11.06 -24.34 -9.79
N GLU A 427 -10.15 -24.98 -9.09
CA GLU A 427 -10.41 -26.03 -8.10
C GLU A 427 -9.84 -25.58 -6.77
N VAL A 428 -10.66 -25.61 -5.73
CA VAL A 428 -10.25 -25.30 -4.35
C VAL A 428 -10.58 -26.50 -3.47
N GLU A 429 -9.56 -27.10 -2.88
CA GLU A 429 -9.67 -28.25 -1.97
C GLU A 429 -9.23 -27.82 -0.56
N ASP A 430 -10.03 -28.10 0.45
CA ASP A 430 -9.61 -27.97 1.85
C ASP A 430 -8.89 -29.25 2.28
N ILE A 431 -7.56 -29.21 2.27
CA ILE A 431 -6.68 -30.35 2.57
C ILE A 431 -6.34 -30.47 4.06
N GLY A 432 -6.80 -29.56 4.93
CA GLY A 432 -6.58 -29.66 6.36
C GLY A 432 -6.96 -28.42 7.15
N GLY A 433 -7.52 -28.66 8.33
CA GLY A 433 -7.94 -27.60 9.26
C GLY A 433 -8.68 -28.20 10.46
N PRO A 434 -9.26 -27.36 11.33
CA PRO A 434 -10.09 -27.87 12.43
C PRO A 434 -11.36 -28.51 11.88
N ALA A 435 -11.58 -29.81 12.16
CA ALA A 435 -12.66 -30.62 11.55
C ALA A 435 -14.10 -30.09 11.79
N GLN A 436 -14.27 -29.20 12.79
CA GLN A 436 -15.60 -28.65 13.14
C GLN A 436 -15.79 -27.19 12.60
N THR A 437 -14.83 -26.67 11.87
CA THR A 437 -14.91 -25.33 11.30
C THR A 437 -15.11 -25.40 9.80
N THR A 438 -15.65 -24.33 9.25
CA THR A 438 -15.82 -24.13 7.82
C THR A 438 -15.29 -22.75 7.45
N ILE A 439 -14.90 -22.59 6.21
CA ILE A 439 -14.59 -21.28 5.62
C ILE A 439 -15.58 -20.97 4.52
N ASN A 440 -15.72 -19.68 4.22
CA ASN A 440 -16.51 -19.23 3.08
C ASN A 440 -15.57 -18.98 1.90
N VAL A 441 -15.92 -19.48 0.73
CA VAL A 441 -15.20 -19.34 -0.52
C VAL A 441 -16.16 -18.82 -1.60
N GLY A 442 -15.80 -17.76 -2.30
CA GLY A 442 -16.58 -17.18 -3.38
C GLY A 442 -15.81 -17.10 -4.70
N PHE A 443 -16.53 -16.87 -5.78
CA PHE A 443 -15.97 -16.81 -7.14
C PHE A 443 -16.56 -15.63 -7.89
N GLY A 444 -15.70 -14.87 -8.61
CA GLY A 444 -16.13 -13.67 -9.31
C GLY A 444 -16.52 -12.52 -8.38
N SER A 445 -17.22 -11.52 -8.94
CA SER A 445 -17.65 -10.32 -8.19
C SER A 445 -19.08 -10.45 -7.62
N ASP A 446 -19.93 -11.25 -8.25
CA ASP A 446 -21.38 -11.25 -7.99
C ASP A 446 -21.90 -12.55 -7.37
N ASP A 447 -21.07 -13.58 -7.21
CA ASP A 447 -21.47 -14.86 -6.66
C ASP A 447 -21.56 -14.84 -5.14
N GLU A 448 -22.50 -15.58 -4.57
CA GLU A 448 -22.58 -15.83 -3.14
C GLU A 448 -21.45 -16.78 -2.69
N ALA A 449 -20.84 -16.47 -1.54
CA ALA A 449 -19.81 -17.33 -0.96
C ALA A 449 -20.40 -18.66 -0.49
N GLN A 450 -19.72 -19.76 -0.84
CA GLN A 450 -20.08 -21.13 -0.49
C GLN A 450 -19.27 -21.58 0.73
N ARG A 451 -19.85 -22.46 1.54
CA ARG A 451 -19.14 -23.08 2.66
C ARG A 451 -18.27 -24.24 2.19
N LEU A 452 -17.01 -24.23 2.59
CA LEU A 452 -16.04 -25.27 2.33
C LEU A 452 -15.64 -25.97 3.64
N HIS A 453 -15.68 -27.29 3.64
CA HIS A 453 -15.31 -28.13 4.77
C HIS A 453 -14.02 -28.91 4.47
N VAL A 454 -13.32 -29.33 5.53
CA VAL A 454 -12.13 -30.18 5.40
C VAL A 454 -12.41 -31.43 4.57
N GLY A 455 -11.62 -31.71 3.56
CA GLY A 455 -11.76 -32.81 2.63
C GLY A 455 -12.77 -32.60 1.50
N GLN A 456 -13.37 -31.42 1.42
CA GLN A 456 -14.27 -31.04 0.32
C GLN A 456 -13.50 -30.33 -0.79
N ILE A 457 -13.96 -30.50 -2.03
CA ILE A 457 -13.45 -29.82 -3.23
C ILE A 457 -14.61 -29.02 -3.85
N ILE A 458 -14.33 -27.77 -4.20
CA ILE A 458 -15.19 -26.94 -5.05
C ILE A 458 -14.52 -26.78 -6.41
N LEU A 459 -15.27 -27.05 -7.48
CA LEU A 459 -14.89 -26.81 -8.86
C LEU A 459 -15.76 -25.69 -9.42
N HIS A 460 -15.13 -24.66 -9.97
CA HIS A 460 -15.85 -23.52 -10.54
C HIS A 460 -15.23 -23.09 -11.87
N GLY A 461 -16.08 -22.89 -12.89
CA GLY A 461 -15.67 -22.32 -14.19
C GLY A 461 -16.32 -20.97 -14.37
N MET A 462 -15.50 -19.94 -14.56
CA MET A 462 -16.00 -18.59 -14.76
C MET A 462 -16.14 -18.26 -16.25
N PRO A 463 -17.09 -17.39 -16.61
CA PRO A 463 -17.20 -16.92 -17.98
C PRO A 463 -15.93 -16.15 -18.38
N PRO A 464 -15.62 -16.09 -19.68
CA PRO A 464 -14.60 -15.15 -20.17
C PRO A 464 -14.95 -13.74 -19.70
N ARG A 465 -13.94 -12.95 -19.34
CA ARG A 465 -14.14 -11.50 -19.18
C ARG A 465 -14.22 -10.86 -20.56
N ASN A 466 -15.21 -10.00 -20.74
CA ASN A 466 -15.38 -9.22 -21.98
C ASN A 466 -14.41 -8.05 -22.04
#